data_3605ff212e6d5f851c4fef4becc426ed
#
_entry.id   3605ff212e6d5f851c4fef4becc426ed
#
_cell.length_a   1.000
_cell.length_b   1.000
_cell.length_c   1.000
_cell.angle_alpha   90.00
_cell.angle_beta   90.00
_cell.angle_gamma   90.00
#
_symmetry.space_group_name_H-M   'P 1'
#
loop_
_entity.id
_entity.type
_entity.pdbx_description
1 polymer ?
#
loop_
_entity_poly.entity_id
_entity_poly.type
_entity_poly.pdbx_seq_one_letter_code
_entity_poly.pdbx_strand_id
1 'polypeptide(L)'
;LQEKCMEKLSLFKDCDVVIYNGDNEMISNCVGKSMLTAREIAWSMRDIERPLYISRVEKKEDHTVISYRYLEMDNTFCIPFIDDASIENSLNCLAACLYLMVPADQITERMARLEPVAMRLEVKDGKNDCILINDSYNSDLASLDIALDFLYRRSQSKGLKRTLILSDILETGQSTTTLYRKVAQLVHSRGIEKIIGVGAEISSCASKFDIEKYFFPDTKALLASDVIKKLRNEIILIKGSRNFGFDLVSEELELKVHETILEVNLGAMVANLNHYRSMLKPETKMVCMVKASAYGARSEE
;
A
#
# COMPACT_ATOMS: atom_id res chain seq x y z
N LEU A 1 5.43 21.56 7.42
CA LEU A 1 6.13 20.51 6.65
C LEU A 1 7.63 20.52 6.95
N GLN A 2 8.29 21.69 6.92
CA GLN A 2 9.73 21.81 7.18
C GLN A 2 10.12 21.32 8.59
N GLU A 3 9.37 21.69 9.64
CA GLU A 3 9.59 21.22 11.01
C GLU A 3 9.48 19.69 11.09
N LYS A 4 8.45 19.10 10.46
CA LYS A 4 8.26 17.65 10.40
C LYS A 4 9.38 16.95 9.63
N CYS A 5 9.94 17.60 8.60
CA CYS A 5 11.10 17.08 7.88
C CYS A 5 12.35 17.06 8.77
N MET A 6 12.61 18.15 9.49
CA MET A 6 13.74 18.24 10.43
C MET A 6 13.62 17.26 11.59
N GLU A 7 12.40 17.07 12.12
CA GLU A 7 12.11 16.04 13.13
C GLU A 7 12.47 14.64 12.63
N LYS A 8 12.03 14.30 11.41
CA LYS A 8 12.36 12.99 10.81
C LYS A 8 13.86 12.84 10.53
N LEU A 9 14.54 13.90 10.11
CA LEU A 9 16.00 13.87 9.90
C LEU A 9 16.77 13.58 11.18
N SER A 10 16.21 13.88 12.37
CA SER A 10 16.85 13.54 13.63
C SER A 10 17.05 12.04 13.84
N LEU A 11 16.28 11.19 13.15
CA LEU A 11 16.43 9.74 13.18
C LEU A 11 17.71 9.25 12.49
N PHE A 12 18.31 10.09 11.62
CA PHE A 12 19.50 9.73 10.85
C PHE A 12 20.81 10.18 11.49
N LYS A 13 20.79 10.67 12.72
CA LYS A 13 21.99 11.18 13.41
C LYS A 13 23.11 10.17 13.53
N ASP A 14 22.75 8.91 13.76
CA ASP A 14 23.68 7.81 13.97
C ASP A 14 23.75 6.85 12.76
N CYS A 15 23.28 7.29 11.59
CA CYS A 15 23.32 6.50 10.37
C CYS A 15 24.60 6.79 9.56
N ASP A 16 25.14 5.78 8.88
CA ASP A 16 26.28 5.94 7.98
C ASP A 16 25.90 6.65 6.68
N VAL A 17 24.64 6.45 6.24
CA VAL A 17 24.13 6.94 4.95
C VAL A 17 22.70 7.44 5.07
N VAL A 18 22.42 8.53 4.34
CA VAL A 18 21.07 9.02 4.08
C VAL A 18 20.81 9.02 2.57
N ILE A 19 19.72 8.36 2.16
CA ILE A 19 19.29 8.26 0.75
C ILE A 19 18.02 9.07 0.59
N TYR A 20 17.96 9.93 -0.45
CA TYR A 20 16.79 10.77 -0.68
C TYR A 20 16.66 11.21 -2.13
N ASN A 21 15.47 11.69 -2.48
CA ASN A 21 15.16 12.35 -3.74
C ASN A 21 15.77 13.75 -3.75
N GLY A 22 16.84 13.95 -4.51
CA GLY A 22 17.55 15.23 -4.63
C GLY A 22 16.75 16.31 -5.36
N ASP A 23 15.74 15.95 -6.12
CA ASP A 23 14.84 16.89 -6.81
C ASP A 23 13.76 17.48 -5.89
N ASN A 24 13.60 16.93 -4.69
CA ASN A 24 12.71 17.48 -3.68
C ASN A 24 13.40 18.62 -2.93
N GLU A 25 13.12 19.87 -3.33
CA GLU A 25 13.75 21.07 -2.76
C GLU A 25 13.61 21.17 -1.25
N MET A 26 12.46 20.77 -0.69
CA MET A 26 12.25 20.82 0.75
C MET A 26 13.17 19.83 1.49
N ILE A 27 13.27 18.60 0.99
CA ILE A 27 14.15 17.57 1.58
C ILE A 27 15.59 17.99 1.44
N SER A 28 16.04 18.39 0.24
CA SER A 28 17.40 18.84 -0.02
C SER A 28 17.80 20.03 0.87
N ASN A 29 16.90 21.00 1.04
CA ASN A 29 17.11 22.15 1.92
C ASN A 29 17.18 21.74 3.41
N CYS A 30 16.37 20.76 3.84
CA CYS A 30 16.41 20.28 5.22
C CYS A 30 17.67 19.44 5.49
N VAL A 31 18.08 18.59 4.56
CA VAL A 31 19.33 17.82 4.64
C VAL A 31 20.53 18.77 4.71
N GLY A 32 20.63 19.75 3.82
CA GLY A 32 21.72 20.73 3.81
C GLY A 32 21.78 21.63 5.06
N LYS A 33 20.66 21.82 5.79
CA LYS A 33 20.61 22.53 7.05
C LYS A 33 20.83 21.63 8.27
N SER A 34 20.68 20.32 8.08
CA SER A 34 20.91 19.34 9.14
C SER A 34 22.40 19.19 9.38
N MET A 35 22.81 18.97 10.61
CA MET A 35 24.21 18.68 10.96
C MET A 35 24.46 17.16 10.91
N LEU A 36 23.91 16.47 9.89
CA LEU A 36 24.13 15.04 9.73
C LEU A 36 25.57 14.77 9.30
N THR A 37 26.19 13.80 9.94
CA THR A 37 27.51 13.27 9.55
C THR A 37 27.39 12.12 8.56
N ALA A 38 26.19 11.65 8.31
CA ALA A 38 25.87 10.60 7.36
C ALA A 38 26.27 10.98 5.93
N ARG A 39 26.81 10.03 5.17
CA ARG A 39 27.08 10.22 3.75
C ARG A 39 25.76 10.38 2.99
N GLU A 40 25.66 11.46 2.23
CA GLU A 40 24.48 11.73 1.40
C GLU A 40 24.54 10.98 0.07
N ILE A 41 23.45 10.30 -0.27
CA ILE A 41 23.22 9.70 -1.59
C ILE A 41 21.89 10.24 -2.12
N ALA A 42 21.98 11.32 -2.90
CA ALA A 42 20.83 11.90 -3.57
C ALA A 42 20.78 11.40 -5.01
N TRP A 43 19.62 10.84 -5.41
CA TRP A 43 19.34 10.58 -6.82
C TRP A 43 18.54 11.75 -7.41
N SER A 44 18.65 11.95 -8.72
CA SER A 44 17.97 13.05 -9.42
C SER A 44 17.55 12.64 -10.82
N MET A 45 16.42 13.17 -11.28
CA MET A 45 15.95 13.13 -12.67
C MET A 45 16.32 14.44 -13.41
N ARG A 46 16.81 15.47 -12.71
CA ARG A 46 17.05 16.81 -13.25
C ARG A 46 18.53 17.18 -13.29
N ASP A 47 19.26 16.79 -12.27
CA ASP A 47 20.67 17.14 -12.10
C ASP A 47 21.56 15.99 -12.59
N ILE A 48 22.13 16.15 -13.77
CA ILE A 48 23.01 15.17 -14.44
C ILE A 48 24.34 14.95 -13.71
N GLU A 49 24.75 15.91 -12.88
CA GLU A 49 26.00 15.84 -12.11
C GLU A 49 25.86 14.96 -10.86
N ARG A 50 24.65 14.54 -10.52
CA ARG A 50 24.45 13.63 -9.39
C ARG A 50 25.01 12.25 -9.69
N PRO A 51 25.66 11.61 -8.69
CA PRO A 51 26.24 10.27 -8.87
C PRO A 51 25.23 9.22 -9.36
N LEU A 52 23.96 9.36 -8.97
CA LEU A 52 22.86 8.54 -9.46
C LEU A 52 21.87 9.46 -10.21
N TYR A 53 22.01 9.48 -11.52
CA TYR A 53 21.17 10.25 -12.43
C TYR A 53 20.16 9.33 -13.12
N ILE A 54 18.88 9.66 -13.01
CA ILE A 54 17.78 8.93 -13.65
C ILE A 54 17.51 9.62 -15.01
N SER A 55 18.01 9.03 -16.08
CA SER A 55 17.96 9.62 -17.40
C SER A 55 16.59 9.50 -18.09
N ARG A 56 15.82 8.45 -17.75
CA ARG A 56 14.50 8.22 -18.33
C ARG A 56 13.60 7.39 -17.43
N VAL A 57 12.33 7.77 -17.35
CA VAL A 57 11.24 6.99 -16.75
C VAL A 57 10.13 6.85 -17.78
N GLU A 58 9.88 5.64 -18.26
CA GLU A 58 8.90 5.36 -19.31
C GLU A 58 7.82 4.42 -18.78
N LYS A 59 6.64 4.99 -18.48
CA LYS A 59 5.47 4.23 -18.05
C LYS A 59 4.83 3.54 -19.25
N LYS A 60 4.66 2.23 -19.16
CA LYS A 60 3.89 1.38 -20.07
C LYS A 60 2.50 1.14 -19.50
N GLU A 61 1.77 0.20 -20.05
CA GLU A 61 0.42 -0.14 -19.60
C GLU A 61 0.40 -0.79 -18.22
N ASP A 62 1.35 -1.68 -17.93
CA ASP A 62 1.41 -2.51 -16.72
C ASP A 62 2.76 -2.46 -15.97
N HIS A 63 3.76 -1.79 -16.53
CA HIS A 63 5.10 -1.69 -15.95
C HIS A 63 5.77 -0.35 -16.28
N THR A 64 6.84 -0.03 -15.60
CA THR A 64 7.68 1.14 -15.88
C THR A 64 9.10 0.71 -16.19
N VAL A 65 9.67 1.25 -17.27
CA VAL A 65 11.08 1.11 -17.65
C VAL A 65 11.85 2.33 -17.14
N ILE A 66 12.92 2.10 -16.38
CA ILE A 66 13.74 3.14 -15.77
C ILE A 66 15.17 3.00 -16.26
N SER A 67 15.70 4.05 -16.88
CA SER A 67 17.10 4.15 -17.29
C SER A 67 17.85 5.09 -16.35
N TYR A 68 19.03 4.70 -15.93
CA TYR A 68 19.85 5.48 -15.01
C TYR A 68 21.32 5.40 -15.36
N ARG A 69 22.08 6.44 -14.95
CA ARG A 69 23.53 6.48 -14.98
C ARG A 69 24.07 6.44 -13.54
N TYR A 70 25.05 5.58 -13.32
CA TYR A 70 25.77 5.50 -12.05
C TYR A 70 27.25 5.17 -12.35
N LEU A 71 28.18 5.95 -11.81
CA LEU A 71 29.62 5.82 -12.05
C LEU A 71 29.96 5.70 -13.54
N GLU A 72 29.44 6.61 -14.35
CA GLU A 72 29.62 6.69 -15.82
C GLU A 72 29.06 5.48 -16.61
N MET A 73 28.34 4.57 -15.96
CA MET A 73 27.69 3.44 -16.61
C MET A 73 26.19 3.65 -16.74
N ASP A 74 25.69 3.51 -17.96
CA ASP A 74 24.25 3.54 -18.23
C ASP A 74 23.66 2.14 -18.05
N ASN A 75 22.56 2.07 -17.32
CA ASN A 75 21.85 0.84 -17.02
C ASN A 75 20.34 1.05 -17.13
N THR A 76 19.59 -0.04 -17.25
CA THR A 76 18.13 -0.01 -17.34
C THR A 76 17.53 -1.17 -16.56
N PHE A 77 16.41 -0.93 -15.88
CA PHE A 77 15.62 -1.96 -15.23
C PHE A 77 14.12 -1.70 -15.38
N CYS A 78 13.31 -2.71 -15.12
CA CYS A 78 11.85 -2.62 -15.12
C CYS A 78 11.30 -2.84 -13.73
N ILE A 79 10.15 -2.21 -13.44
CA ILE A 79 9.35 -2.47 -12.24
C ILE A 79 7.89 -2.71 -12.65
N PRO A 80 7.16 -3.62 -11.99
CA PRO A 80 5.75 -3.93 -12.30
C PRO A 80 4.79 -2.90 -11.69
N PHE A 81 5.14 -1.61 -11.71
CA PHE A 81 4.36 -0.51 -11.17
C PHE A 81 4.34 0.66 -12.16
N ILE A 82 3.26 1.45 -12.12
CA ILE A 82 3.09 2.63 -12.98
C ILE A 82 2.80 3.92 -12.18
N ASP A 83 2.62 3.81 -10.87
CA ASP A 83 2.37 4.96 -9.99
C ASP A 83 3.67 5.62 -9.53
N ASP A 84 3.61 6.94 -9.31
CA ASP A 84 4.79 7.74 -8.99
C ASP A 84 5.41 7.38 -7.63
N ALA A 85 4.59 6.97 -6.65
CA ALA A 85 5.09 6.61 -5.32
C ALA A 85 5.90 5.30 -5.37
N SER A 86 5.44 4.28 -6.10
CA SER A 86 6.17 3.04 -6.30
C SER A 86 7.45 3.26 -7.12
N ILE A 87 7.41 4.16 -8.11
CA ILE A 87 8.61 4.56 -8.87
C ILE A 87 9.62 5.21 -7.92
N GLU A 88 9.23 6.21 -7.12
CA GLU A 88 10.12 6.88 -6.18
C GLU A 88 10.70 5.92 -5.13
N ASN A 89 9.89 5.02 -4.59
CA ASN A 89 10.35 3.97 -3.68
C ASN A 89 11.37 3.05 -4.34
N SER A 90 11.16 2.67 -5.60
CA SER A 90 12.10 1.82 -6.36
C SER A 90 13.43 2.53 -6.61
N LEU A 91 13.41 3.85 -6.84
CA LEU A 91 14.63 4.66 -6.97
C LEU A 91 15.42 4.74 -5.66
N ASN A 92 14.74 4.85 -4.52
CA ASN A 92 15.39 4.77 -3.21
C ASN A 92 15.99 3.38 -2.97
N CYS A 93 15.28 2.31 -3.34
CA CYS A 93 15.81 0.94 -3.28
C CYS A 93 17.02 0.75 -4.21
N LEU A 94 16.96 1.28 -5.45
CA LEU A 94 18.09 1.28 -6.39
C LEU A 94 19.33 1.92 -5.76
N ALA A 95 19.17 3.13 -5.19
CA ALA A 95 20.26 3.83 -4.53
C ALA A 95 20.88 3.03 -3.38
N ALA A 96 20.04 2.38 -2.57
CA ALA A 96 20.50 1.50 -1.50
C ALA A 96 21.25 0.26 -2.03
N CYS A 97 20.75 -0.40 -3.07
CA CYS A 97 21.38 -1.54 -3.70
C CYS A 97 22.76 -1.17 -4.29
N LEU A 98 22.85 -0.02 -4.96
CA LEU A 98 24.10 0.48 -5.53
C LEU A 98 25.11 0.82 -4.44
N TYR A 99 24.68 1.43 -3.36
CA TYR A 99 25.52 1.69 -2.18
C TYR A 99 26.07 0.40 -1.56
N LEU A 100 25.23 -0.62 -1.47
CA LEU A 100 25.62 -1.95 -0.99
C LEU A 100 26.38 -2.80 -2.03
N MET A 101 26.73 -2.21 -3.17
CA MET A 101 27.48 -2.85 -4.26
C MET A 101 26.80 -4.11 -4.81
N VAL A 102 25.45 -4.14 -4.82
CA VAL A 102 24.71 -5.23 -5.47
C VAL A 102 24.95 -5.15 -6.98
N PRO A 103 25.31 -6.25 -7.67
CA PRO A 103 25.51 -6.26 -9.11
C PRO A 103 24.29 -5.80 -9.91
N ALA A 104 24.51 -5.04 -10.99
CA ALA A 104 23.45 -4.42 -11.77
C ALA A 104 22.48 -5.44 -12.41
N ASP A 105 22.99 -6.60 -12.81
CA ASP A 105 22.19 -7.72 -13.31
C ASP A 105 21.24 -8.27 -12.26
N GLN A 106 21.69 -8.43 -11.03
CA GLN A 106 20.84 -8.85 -9.91
C GLN A 106 19.80 -7.79 -9.55
N ILE A 107 20.16 -6.49 -9.58
CA ILE A 107 19.22 -5.41 -9.37
C ILE A 107 18.10 -5.50 -10.44
N THR A 108 18.48 -5.62 -11.70
CA THR A 108 17.53 -5.70 -12.82
C THR A 108 16.58 -6.89 -12.68
N GLU A 109 17.10 -8.07 -12.35
CA GLU A 109 16.30 -9.28 -12.17
C GLU A 109 15.31 -9.14 -11.01
N ARG A 110 15.77 -8.62 -9.86
CA ARG A 110 14.94 -8.53 -8.64
C ARG A 110 13.92 -7.41 -8.71
N MET A 111 14.25 -6.27 -9.31
CA MET A 111 13.32 -5.16 -9.49
C MET A 111 12.13 -5.55 -10.37
N ALA A 112 12.34 -6.39 -11.37
CA ALA A 112 11.25 -6.91 -12.22
C ALA A 112 10.29 -7.86 -11.48
N ARG A 113 10.71 -8.40 -10.34
CA ARG A 113 9.93 -9.34 -9.51
C ARG A 113 9.31 -8.69 -8.27
N LEU A 114 9.36 -7.36 -8.17
CA LEU A 114 8.71 -6.67 -7.06
C LEU A 114 7.20 -6.94 -7.08
N GLU A 115 6.63 -7.14 -5.91
CA GLU A 115 5.20 -7.34 -5.75
C GLU A 115 4.57 -6.09 -5.10
N PRO A 116 3.31 -5.76 -5.42
CA PRO A 116 2.59 -4.69 -4.74
C PRO A 116 2.55 -4.97 -3.24
N VAL A 117 2.77 -3.93 -2.45
CA VAL A 117 2.56 -4.03 -1.01
C VAL A 117 1.06 -4.10 -0.77
N ALA A 118 0.60 -5.15 -0.08
CA ALA A 118 -0.80 -5.31 0.28
C ALA A 118 -1.38 -4.01 0.84
N MET A 119 -2.63 -3.69 0.50
CA MET A 119 -3.37 -2.49 0.94
C MET A 119 -2.76 -1.14 0.49
N ARG A 120 -1.91 -1.12 -0.57
CA ARG A 120 -1.34 0.11 -1.15
C ARG A 120 -1.54 0.12 -2.65
N LEU A 121 -2.64 0.73 -3.14
CA LEU A 121 -3.07 0.76 -4.54
C LEU A 121 -3.06 -0.63 -5.20
N GLU A 122 -3.26 -1.67 -4.40
CA GLU A 122 -3.31 -3.06 -4.85
C GLU A 122 -4.56 -3.28 -5.69
N VAL A 123 -4.39 -3.77 -6.92
CA VAL A 123 -5.49 -4.03 -7.84
C VAL A 123 -5.84 -5.50 -7.85
N LYS A 124 -7.12 -5.80 -7.63
CA LYS A 124 -7.67 -7.16 -7.60
C LYS A 124 -8.95 -7.25 -8.42
N ASP A 125 -9.24 -8.43 -8.91
CA ASP A 125 -10.56 -8.72 -9.47
C ASP A 125 -11.59 -8.88 -8.35
N GLY A 126 -12.72 -8.20 -8.51
CA GLY A 126 -13.83 -8.24 -7.56
C GLY A 126 -14.98 -9.12 -8.04
N LYS A 127 -15.85 -9.51 -7.12
CA LYS A 127 -17.14 -10.18 -7.44
C LYS A 127 -17.97 -9.30 -8.37
N ASN A 128 -18.87 -9.89 -9.15
CA ASN A 128 -19.84 -9.23 -10.02
C ASN A 128 -19.20 -8.25 -11.04
N ASP A 129 -18.10 -8.67 -11.66
CA ASP A 129 -17.36 -7.90 -12.67
C ASP A 129 -16.84 -6.54 -12.14
N CYS A 130 -16.57 -6.45 -10.84
CA CYS A 130 -15.93 -5.31 -10.25
C CYS A 130 -14.40 -5.39 -10.35
N ILE A 131 -13.74 -4.22 -10.33
CA ILE A 131 -12.30 -4.11 -10.15
C ILE A 131 -12.09 -3.41 -8.81
N LEU A 132 -11.27 -3.98 -7.95
CA LEU A 132 -10.95 -3.43 -6.65
C LEU A 132 -9.58 -2.74 -6.70
N ILE A 133 -9.47 -1.57 -6.09
CA ILE A 133 -8.23 -0.89 -5.79
C ILE A 133 -8.16 -0.75 -4.28
N ASN A 134 -7.33 -1.58 -3.64
CA ASN A 134 -7.18 -1.57 -2.19
C ASN A 134 -6.02 -0.63 -1.78
N ASP A 135 -6.36 0.47 -1.10
CA ASP A 135 -5.43 1.45 -0.54
C ASP A 135 -5.83 1.80 0.91
N SER A 136 -6.08 0.78 1.71
CA SER A 136 -6.68 0.89 3.05
C SER A 136 -5.67 0.88 4.20
N TYR A 137 -4.40 1.15 3.94
CA TYR A 137 -3.39 1.21 4.98
C TYR A 137 -3.31 2.57 5.67
N ASN A 138 -3.39 3.66 4.91
CA ASN A 138 -3.28 5.03 5.39
C ASN A 138 -4.30 5.93 4.70
N SER A 139 -4.84 6.93 5.41
CA SER A 139 -5.82 7.85 4.85
C SER A 139 -5.52 9.28 5.28
N ASP A 140 -5.01 10.08 4.34
CA ASP A 140 -4.86 11.52 4.43
C ASP A 140 -5.30 12.16 3.11
N LEU A 141 -5.44 13.49 3.08
CA LEU A 141 -5.98 14.18 1.91
C LEU A 141 -5.08 14.07 0.67
N ALA A 142 -3.77 14.09 0.86
CA ALA A 142 -2.82 14.00 -0.26
C ALA A 142 -2.79 12.59 -0.86
N SER A 143 -2.75 11.55 -0.01
CA SER A 143 -2.82 10.17 -0.47
C SER A 143 -4.18 9.82 -1.08
N LEU A 144 -5.26 10.46 -0.64
CA LEU A 144 -6.59 10.31 -1.26
C LEU A 144 -6.58 10.88 -2.69
N ASP A 145 -5.99 12.06 -2.93
CA ASP A 145 -5.92 12.64 -4.27
C ASP A 145 -5.13 11.74 -5.24
N ILE A 146 -4.00 11.20 -4.80
CA ILE A 146 -3.20 10.23 -5.56
C ILE A 146 -4.02 8.99 -5.91
N ALA A 147 -4.71 8.42 -4.94
CA ALA A 147 -5.51 7.22 -5.14
C ALA A 147 -6.71 7.45 -6.07
N LEU A 148 -7.34 8.62 -5.98
CA LEU A 148 -8.42 9.01 -6.89
C LEU A 148 -7.92 9.28 -8.32
N ASP A 149 -6.73 9.84 -8.49
CA ASP A 149 -6.10 9.99 -9.81
C ASP A 149 -5.79 8.61 -10.44
N PHE A 150 -5.28 7.68 -9.64
CA PHE A 150 -5.05 6.30 -10.09
C PHE A 150 -6.36 5.60 -10.52
N LEU A 151 -7.41 5.71 -9.71
CA LEU A 151 -8.75 5.21 -10.03
C LEU A 151 -9.26 5.80 -11.35
N TYR A 152 -9.16 7.12 -11.51
CA TYR A 152 -9.59 7.84 -12.70
C TYR A 152 -8.90 7.32 -13.97
N ARG A 153 -7.57 7.26 -13.97
CA ARG A 153 -6.79 6.77 -15.12
C ARG A 153 -7.18 5.33 -15.49
N ARG A 154 -7.31 4.47 -14.49
CA ARG A 154 -7.63 3.06 -14.72
C ARG A 154 -9.08 2.84 -15.18
N SER A 155 -10.01 3.72 -14.83
CA SER A 155 -11.40 3.65 -15.27
C SER A 155 -11.60 4.03 -16.73
N GLN A 156 -10.72 4.86 -17.32
CA GLN A 156 -10.87 5.38 -18.67
C GLN A 156 -10.90 4.27 -19.74
N SER A 157 -10.12 3.21 -19.56
CA SER A 157 -10.02 2.11 -20.53
C SER A 157 -11.23 1.17 -20.53
N LYS A 158 -12.05 1.18 -19.49
CA LYS A 158 -13.11 0.16 -19.28
C LYS A 158 -14.52 0.74 -19.17
N GLY A 159 -14.68 2.06 -19.08
CA GLY A 159 -16.03 2.69 -18.98
C GLY A 159 -16.83 2.28 -17.74
N LEU A 160 -16.14 1.84 -16.66
CA LEU A 160 -16.78 1.37 -15.45
C LEU A 160 -17.17 2.54 -14.54
N LYS A 161 -18.28 2.39 -13.82
CA LYS A 161 -18.72 3.32 -12.77
C LYS A 161 -17.68 3.39 -11.65
N ARG A 162 -17.34 4.62 -11.21
CA ARG A 162 -16.34 4.87 -10.18
C ARG A 162 -16.97 4.98 -8.80
N THR A 163 -16.59 4.07 -7.92
CA THR A 163 -17.09 4.00 -6.55
C THR A 163 -15.93 4.19 -5.57
N LEU A 164 -16.12 5.03 -4.56
CA LEU A 164 -15.19 5.25 -3.47
C LEU A 164 -15.76 4.71 -2.17
N ILE A 165 -15.06 3.80 -1.51
CA ILE A 165 -15.31 3.41 -0.12
C ILE A 165 -14.25 4.13 0.73
N LEU A 166 -14.66 5.04 1.61
CA LEU A 166 -13.76 5.92 2.36
C LEU A 166 -14.06 5.88 3.85
N SER A 167 -13.02 5.65 4.67
CA SER A 167 -13.13 5.80 6.13
C SER A 167 -13.00 7.26 6.58
N ASP A 168 -13.19 7.53 7.86
CA ASP A 168 -12.76 8.79 8.44
C ASP A 168 -11.28 9.04 8.17
N ILE A 169 -10.93 10.29 7.88
CA ILE A 169 -9.56 10.76 7.72
C ILE A 169 -9.13 11.40 9.04
N LEU A 170 -8.25 10.73 9.76
CA LEU A 170 -7.85 11.09 11.12
C LEU A 170 -6.62 12.03 11.13
N GLU A 171 -6.39 12.70 12.25
CA GLU A 171 -5.16 13.47 12.56
C GLU A 171 -4.79 14.57 11.56
N THR A 172 -5.79 15.25 10.97
CA THR A 172 -5.53 16.28 9.95
C THR A 172 -5.22 17.65 10.53
N GLY A 173 -5.51 17.91 11.80
CA GLY A 173 -5.42 19.23 12.43
C GLY A 173 -6.40 20.27 11.85
N GLN A 174 -7.33 19.85 10.96
CA GLN A 174 -8.34 20.68 10.34
C GLN A 174 -9.70 20.39 10.97
N SER A 175 -10.64 21.37 10.90
CA SER A 175 -12.03 21.09 11.29
C SER A 175 -12.65 20.08 10.31
N THR A 176 -13.48 19.16 10.84
CA THR A 176 -14.18 18.12 10.07
C THR A 176 -14.93 18.72 8.86
N THR A 177 -15.60 19.86 9.08
CA THR A 177 -16.32 20.56 8.00
C THR A 177 -15.42 21.04 6.88
N THR A 178 -14.23 21.56 7.18
CA THR A 178 -13.26 22.05 6.20
C THR A 178 -12.61 20.89 5.45
N LEU A 179 -12.25 19.84 6.16
CA LEU A 179 -11.68 18.61 5.59
C LEU A 179 -12.64 18.00 4.57
N TYR A 180 -13.87 17.67 4.98
CA TYR A 180 -14.81 17.00 4.08
C TYR A 180 -15.38 17.89 2.98
N ARG A 181 -15.24 19.22 3.06
CA ARG A 181 -15.45 20.10 1.89
C ARG A 181 -14.38 19.84 0.83
N LYS A 182 -13.10 19.73 1.22
CA LYS A 182 -12.01 19.41 0.28
C LYS A 182 -12.16 18.00 -0.29
N VAL A 183 -12.53 17.02 0.54
CA VAL A 183 -12.81 15.66 0.08
C VAL A 183 -13.94 15.66 -0.96
N ALA A 184 -15.03 16.35 -0.71
CA ALA A 184 -16.15 16.45 -1.66
C ALA A 184 -15.72 17.11 -3.00
N GLN A 185 -14.86 18.13 -2.94
CA GLN A 185 -14.28 18.75 -4.15
C GLN A 185 -13.41 17.76 -4.94
N LEU A 186 -12.56 16.97 -4.28
CA LEU A 186 -11.76 15.92 -4.92
C LEU A 186 -12.65 14.85 -5.55
N VAL A 187 -13.63 14.35 -4.82
CA VAL A 187 -14.61 13.36 -5.28
C VAL A 187 -15.32 13.85 -6.55
N HIS A 188 -15.77 15.11 -6.55
CA HIS A 188 -16.43 15.71 -7.72
C HIS A 188 -15.45 15.87 -8.90
N SER A 189 -14.26 16.44 -8.68
CA SER A 189 -13.27 16.72 -9.74
C SER A 189 -12.74 15.45 -10.42
N ARG A 190 -12.71 14.32 -9.70
CA ARG A 190 -12.29 13.01 -10.20
C ARG A 190 -13.47 12.19 -10.77
N GLY A 191 -14.67 12.77 -10.79
CA GLY A 191 -15.88 12.17 -11.37
C GLY A 191 -16.29 10.88 -10.68
N ILE A 192 -16.18 10.81 -9.34
CA ILE A 192 -16.72 9.70 -8.57
C ILE A 192 -18.26 9.77 -8.63
N GLU A 193 -18.89 8.64 -8.88
CA GLU A 193 -20.33 8.55 -9.07
C GLU A 193 -21.05 7.99 -7.85
N LYS A 194 -20.34 7.25 -7.00
CA LYS A 194 -20.86 6.69 -5.75
C LYS A 194 -19.84 6.80 -4.64
N ILE A 195 -20.27 7.21 -3.45
CA ILE A 195 -19.46 7.17 -2.23
C ILE A 195 -20.10 6.33 -1.14
N ILE A 196 -19.29 5.50 -0.50
CA ILE A 196 -19.67 4.75 0.70
C ILE A 196 -18.73 5.21 1.82
N GLY A 197 -19.27 6.04 2.72
CA GLY A 197 -18.51 6.59 3.85
C GLY A 197 -18.64 5.71 5.09
N VAL A 198 -17.55 5.50 5.81
CA VAL A 198 -17.51 4.71 7.04
C VAL A 198 -16.83 5.49 8.15
N GLY A 199 -17.58 5.77 9.20
CA GLY A 199 -17.13 6.54 10.36
C GLY A 199 -18.06 7.67 10.75
N ALA A 200 -17.90 8.20 11.94
CA ALA A 200 -18.76 9.22 12.49
C ALA A 200 -18.55 10.60 11.84
N GLU A 201 -17.28 10.94 11.53
CA GLU A 201 -16.94 12.26 10.98
C GLU A 201 -17.43 12.40 9.54
N ILE A 202 -17.14 11.43 8.69
CA ILE A 202 -17.59 11.44 7.28
C ILE A 202 -19.13 11.40 7.21
N SER A 203 -19.78 10.60 8.07
CA SER A 203 -21.23 10.49 8.13
C SER A 203 -21.88 11.82 8.52
N SER A 204 -21.29 12.57 9.45
CA SER A 204 -21.79 13.91 9.84
C SER A 204 -21.73 14.93 8.70
N CYS A 205 -20.90 14.67 7.70
CA CYS A 205 -20.70 15.52 6.52
C CYS A 205 -21.37 14.98 5.25
N ALA A 206 -22.26 14.01 5.35
CA ALA A 206 -22.95 13.36 4.22
C ALA A 206 -23.63 14.34 3.25
N SER A 207 -24.14 15.49 3.75
CA SER A 207 -24.78 16.53 2.94
C SER A 207 -23.84 17.23 1.95
N LYS A 208 -22.50 17.09 2.10
CA LYS A 208 -21.52 17.72 1.22
C LYS A 208 -21.31 16.95 -0.10
N PHE A 209 -21.76 15.72 -0.17
CA PHE A 209 -21.63 14.87 -1.34
C PHE A 209 -22.92 14.87 -2.14
N ASP A 210 -22.88 15.36 -3.36
CA ASP A 210 -24.04 15.44 -4.28
C ASP A 210 -23.94 14.35 -5.36
N ILE A 211 -23.80 13.10 -4.90
CA ILE A 211 -23.72 11.90 -5.71
C ILE A 211 -24.45 10.76 -5.02
N GLU A 212 -24.56 9.58 -5.64
CA GLU A 212 -25.07 8.39 -4.95
C GLU A 212 -24.22 8.11 -3.72
N LYS A 213 -24.84 7.98 -2.54
CA LYS A 213 -24.13 7.96 -1.27
C LYS A 213 -24.78 7.07 -0.23
N TYR A 214 -23.92 6.39 0.52
CA TYR A 214 -24.28 5.56 1.67
C TYR A 214 -23.29 5.84 2.80
N PHE A 215 -23.77 5.89 4.05
CA PHE A 215 -22.92 6.16 5.21
C PHE A 215 -23.20 5.17 6.33
N PHE A 216 -22.13 4.69 6.96
CA PHE A 216 -22.17 3.69 8.01
C PHE A 216 -21.32 4.14 9.21
N PRO A 217 -21.72 3.83 10.44
CA PRO A 217 -20.95 4.20 11.63
C PRO A 217 -19.59 3.47 11.71
N ASP A 218 -19.52 2.25 11.20
CA ASP A 218 -18.35 1.40 11.23
C ASP A 218 -18.36 0.36 10.10
N THR A 219 -17.26 -0.36 9.94
CA THR A 219 -17.08 -1.40 8.92
C THR A 219 -18.02 -2.58 9.13
N LYS A 220 -18.35 -2.92 10.37
CA LYS A 220 -19.28 -4.02 10.67
C LYS A 220 -20.69 -3.72 10.15
N ALA A 221 -21.15 -2.50 10.34
CA ALA A 221 -22.44 -2.06 9.81
C ALA A 221 -22.46 -2.04 8.28
N LEU A 222 -21.36 -1.62 7.64
CA LEU A 222 -21.21 -1.71 6.19
C LEU A 222 -21.30 -3.14 5.69
N LEU A 223 -20.54 -4.07 6.28
CA LEU A 223 -20.52 -5.50 5.89
C LEU A 223 -21.87 -6.19 6.12
N ALA A 224 -22.63 -5.79 7.14
CA ALA A 224 -23.97 -6.31 7.40
C ALA A 224 -25.02 -5.77 6.41
N SER A 225 -24.71 -4.73 5.65
CA SER A 225 -25.64 -4.08 4.73
C SER A 225 -25.72 -4.78 3.38
N ASP A 226 -26.83 -4.56 2.66
CA ASP A 226 -26.98 -5.03 1.28
C ASP A 226 -26.24 -4.15 0.24
N VAL A 227 -25.62 -3.05 0.66
CA VAL A 227 -24.94 -2.12 -0.26
C VAL A 227 -23.76 -2.80 -0.94
N ILE A 228 -22.92 -3.51 -0.18
CA ILE A 228 -21.77 -4.25 -0.72
C ILE A 228 -22.23 -5.33 -1.72
N LYS A 229 -23.29 -6.08 -1.41
CA LYS A 229 -23.79 -7.16 -2.26
C LYS A 229 -24.36 -6.68 -3.61
N LYS A 230 -24.73 -5.40 -3.67
CA LYS A 230 -25.31 -4.77 -4.88
C LYS A 230 -24.29 -4.16 -5.82
N LEU A 231 -23.02 -4.08 -5.42
CA LEU A 231 -21.94 -3.57 -6.26
C LEU A 231 -21.70 -4.50 -7.45
N ARG A 232 -21.70 -3.94 -8.66
CA ARG A 232 -21.51 -4.69 -9.91
C ARG A 232 -21.08 -3.79 -11.05
N ASN A 233 -20.20 -4.27 -11.92
CA ASN A 233 -19.67 -3.52 -13.06
C ASN A 233 -19.10 -2.15 -12.64
N GLU A 234 -18.36 -2.12 -11.55
CA GLU A 234 -17.81 -0.90 -10.97
C GLU A 234 -16.30 -1.06 -10.75
N ILE A 235 -15.58 0.05 -10.83
CA ILE A 235 -14.21 0.14 -10.31
C ILE A 235 -14.27 0.82 -8.94
N ILE A 236 -13.78 0.13 -7.92
CA ILE A 236 -13.99 0.47 -6.52
C ILE A 236 -12.66 0.77 -5.86
N LEU A 237 -12.48 2.01 -5.41
CA LEU A 237 -11.36 2.38 -4.55
C LEU A 237 -11.76 2.19 -3.09
N ILE A 238 -11.03 1.35 -2.38
CA ILE A 238 -11.17 1.12 -0.93
C ILE A 238 -10.04 1.90 -0.25
N LYS A 239 -10.37 3.03 0.38
CA LYS A 239 -9.41 3.96 1.00
C LYS A 239 -9.77 4.19 2.47
N GLY A 240 -8.86 3.84 3.36
CA GLY A 240 -9.12 3.99 4.79
C GLY A 240 -7.86 3.97 5.64
N SER A 241 -7.99 4.34 6.90
CA SER A 241 -6.94 4.11 7.88
C SER A 241 -7.04 2.68 8.42
N ARG A 242 -5.91 2.13 8.83
CA ARG A 242 -5.78 0.76 9.34
C ARG A 242 -6.78 0.41 10.46
N ASN A 243 -7.15 1.41 11.27
CA ASN A 243 -8.07 1.23 12.40
C ASN A 243 -9.51 0.87 11.98
N PHE A 244 -9.88 1.08 10.71
CA PHE A 244 -11.21 0.75 10.21
C PHE A 244 -11.35 -0.68 9.71
N GLY A 245 -10.26 -1.46 9.60
CA GLY A 245 -10.31 -2.87 9.18
C GLY A 245 -10.89 -3.06 7.78
N PHE A 246 -10.52 -2.21 6.83
CA PHE A 246 -11.01 -2.27 5.44
C PHE A 246 -10.44 -3.45 4.64
N ASP A 247 -9.45 -4.15 5.17
CA ASP A 247 -9.06 -5.49 4.74
C ASP A 247 -10.26 -6.43 4.65
N LEU A 248 -11.16 -6.43 5.64
CA LEU A 248 -12.39 -7.22 5.63
C LEU A 248 -13.34 -6.84 4.49
N VAL A 249 -13.40 -5.54 4.14
CA VAL A 249 -14.22 -5.07 3.01
C VAL A 249 -13.61 -5.55 1.68
N SER A 250 -12.28 -5.48 1.56
CA SER A 250 -11.56 -5.98 0.39
C SER A 250 -11.78 -7.48 0.22
N GLU A 251 -11.62 -8.27 1.29
CA GLU A 251 -11.84 -9.73 1.29
C GLU A 251 -13.27 -10.12 0.90
N GLU A 252 -14.28 -9.37 1.38
CA GLU A 252 -15.68 -9.64 1.04
C GLU A 252 -15.98 -9.37 -0.44
N LEU A 253 -15.34 -8.35 -1.03
CA LEU A 253 -15.56 -7.96 -2.43
C LEU A 253 -14.68 -8.73 -3.43
N GLU A 254 -13.57 -9.30 -2.98
CA GLU A 254 -12.58 -9.98 -3.84
C GLU A 254 -13.15 -11.24 -4.50
N LEU A 255 -12.86 -11.42 -5.79
CA LEU A 255 -13.15 -12.64 -6.53
C LEU A 255 -12.10 -13.69 -6.18
N LYS A 256 -12.44 -14.60 -5.29
CA LYS A 256 -11.56 -15.72 -4.94
C LYS A 256 -11.57 -16.76 -6.05
N VAL A 257 -10.55 -16.76 -6.89
CA VAL A 257 -10.47 -17.66 -8.07
C VAL A 257 -9.98 -19.06 -7.68
N HIS A 258 -9.10 -19.16 -6.68
CA HIS A 258 -8.62 -20.43 -6.11
C HIS A 258 -8.31 -20.23 -4.64
N GLU A 259 -9.10 -20.80 -3.78
CA GLU A 259 -8.81 -20.84 -2.34
C GLU A 259 -8.36 -22.27 -1.99
N THR A 260 -7.05 -22.47 -1.79
CA THR A 260 -6.57 -23.68 -1.11
C THR A 260 -6.73 -23.45 0.37
N ILE A 261 -7.74 -24.05 0.98
CA ILE A 261 -8.00 -23.95 2.42
C ILE A 261 -7.30 -25.12 3.10
N LEU A 262 -6.37 -24.83 4.01
CA LEU A 262 -5.85 -25.80 4.96
C LEU A 262 -6.71 -25.74 6.24
N GLU A 263 -7.61 -26.68 6.39
CA GLU A 263 -8.36 -26.84 7.62
C GLU A 263 -7.57 -27.66 8.66
N VAL A 264 -7.28 -27.08 9.81
CA VAL A 264 -6.63 -27.76 10.91
C VAL A 264 -7.61 -27.93 12.06
N ASN A 265 -8.05 -29.16 12.31
CA ASN A 265 -8.90 -29.49 13.44
C ASN A 265 -8.04 -29.74 14.69
N LEU A 266 -7.88 -28.73 15.55
CA LEU A 266 -7.09 -28.83 16.77
C LEU A 266 -7.61 -29.90 17.74
N GLY A 267 -8.93 -30.12 17.80
CA GLY A 267 -9.51 -31.19 18.61
C GLY A 267 -9.08 -32.58 18.14
N ALA A 268 -9.05 -32.81 16.83
CA ALA A 268 -8.54 -34.03 16.24
C ALA A 268 -7.03 -34.22 16.48
N MET A 269 -6.24 -33.14 16.41
CA MET A 269 -4.81 -33.21 16.74
C MET A 269 -4.57 -33.60 18.19
N VAL A 270 -5.31 -33.02 19.15
CA VAL A 270 -5.22 -33.39 20.57
C VAL A 270 -5.67 -34.84 20.80
N ALA A 271 -6.74 -35.27 20.15
CA ALA A 271 -7.20 -36.66 20.22
C ALA A 271 -6.15 -37.63 19.70
N ASN A 272 -5.53 -37.35 18.56
CA ASN A 272 -4.44 -38.14 18.00
C ASN A 272 -3.22 -38.19 18.94
N LEU A 273 -2.80 -37.05 19.50
CA LEU A 273 -1.71 -36.99 20.46
C LEU A 273 -1.99 -37.84 21.68
N ASN A 274 -3.19 -37.75 22.24
CA ASN A 274 -3.58 -38.54 23.42
C ASN A 274 -3.68 -40.04 23.09
N HIS A 275 -4.13 -40.40 21.90
CA HIS A 275 -4.16 -41.78 21.44
C HIS A 275 -2.75 -42.37 21.39
N TYR A 276 -1.78 -41.70 20.75
CA TYR A 276 -0.40 -42.15 20.72
C TYR A 276 0.24 -42.17 22.11
N ARG A 277 -0.07 -41.19 22.97
CA ARG A 277 0.41 -41.14 24.35
C ARG A 277 -0.08 -42.33 25.16
N SER A 278 -1.31 -42.77 24.94
CA SER A 278 -1.89 -43.95 25.65
C SER A 278 -1.21 -45.29 25.31
N MET A 279 -0.54 -45.35 24.15
CA MET A 279 0.21 -46.53 23.72
C MET A 279 1.64 -46.57 24.26
N LEU A 280 2.13 -45.49 24.86
CA LEU A 280 3.49 -45.35 25.35
C LEU A 280 3.55 -45.74 26.85
N LYS A 281 4.72 -46.24 27.26
CA LYS A 281 5.00 -46.44 28.67
C LYS A 281 5.11 -45.10 29.40
N PRO A 282 4.80 -45.01 30.70
CA PRO A 282 4.81 -43.76 31.45
C PRO A 282 6.15 -42.98 31.38
N GLU A 283 7.26 -43.71 31.23
CA GLU A 283 8.61 -43.13 31.20
C GLU A 283 9.01 -42.61 29.83
N THR A 284 8.23 -42.90 28.78
CA THR A 284 8.55 -42.53 27.38
C THR A 284 8.32 -41.03 27.18
N LYS A 285 9.38 -40.33 26.76
CA LYS A 285 9.30 -38.90 26.37
C LYS A 285 8.90 -38.79 24.91
N MET A 286 7.93 -37.90 24.63
CA MET A 286 7.51 -37.56 23.31
C MET A 286 8.23 -36.28 22.83
N VAL A 287 8.71 -36.28 21.59
CA VAL A 287 9.29 -35.09 20.95
C VAL A 287 8.48 -34.81 19.70
N CYS A 288 7.89 -33.61 19.63
CA CYS A 288 7.10 -33.17 18.49
C CYS A 288 7.94 -32.26 17.58
N MET A 289 7.86 -32.52 16.28
CA MET A 289 8.52 -31.67 15.28
C MET A 289 7.56 -30.51 14.92
N VAL A 290 8.01 -29.27 15.15
CA VAL A 290 7.22 -28.05 14.90
C VAL A 290 7.86 -27.10 13.88
N LYS A 291 8.72 -27.61 12.99
CA LYS A 291 9.35 -26.80 11.94
C LYS A 291 8.31 -26.25 10.95
N ALA A 292 8.71 -25.24 10.16
CA ALA A 292 7.88 -24.63 9.12
C ALA A 292 6.52 -24.17 9.66
N SER A 293 6.51 -23.44 10.80
CA SER A 293 5.28 -22.98 11.48
C SER A 293 4.32 -24.14 11.79
N ALA A 294 4.85 -25.23 12.37
CA ALA A 294 4.12 -26.47 12.64
C ALA A 294 3.38 -27.02 11.42
N TYR A 295 4.04 -26.98 10.25
CA TYR A 295 3.50 -27.40 8.95
C TYR A 295 2.22 -26.61 8.53
N GLY A 296 2.16 -25.32 8.84
CA GLY A 296 1.06 -24.44 8.50
C GLY A 296 0.01 -24.24 9.61
N ALA A 297 0.11 -25.00 10.72
CA ALA A 297 -0.81 -24.87 11.86
C ALA A 297 -0.47 -23.67 12.77
N ARG A 298 0.65 -22.98 12.54
CA ARG A 298 1.29 -21.95 13.39
C ARG A 298 1.50 -22.42 14.84
N SER A 299 2.72 -22.31 15.33
CA SER A 299 3.01 -22.33 16.75
C SER A 299 3.16 -20.89 17.21
N GLU A 300 2.43 -20.47 18.21
CA GLU A 300 2.74 -19.23 18.93
C GLU A 300 4.00 -19.48 19.77
N GLU A 301 4.97 -18.57 19.70
CA GLU A 301 6.10 -18.50 20.61
C GLU A 301 5.68 -17.92 21.95
#